data_72b5f645d2cdd3632b9b34afb51bbaac
#
_entry.id   72b5f645d2cdd3632b9b34afb51bbaac
#
_cell.length_a   1.000
_cell.length_b   1.000
_cell.length_c   1.000
_cell.angle_alpha   90.00
_cell.angle_beta   90.00
_cell.angle_gamma   90.00
#
_symmetry.space_group_name_H-M   'P 1'
#
loop_
_entity.id
_entity.type
_entity.pdbx_description
1 polymer ?
#
loop_
_entity_poly.entity_id
_entity_poly.type
_entity_poly.pdbx_seq_one_letter_code
_entity_poly.pdbx_strand_id
1 'polypeptide(L)'
;KEYTFELPERLVEAEFNGIWNALQNEMKRANKSFADENTTEEEARKEYRAIAERRVRLGLVLGTLGEKEQIQVNEQELQQALIARVRQFPGQEKQVYDYYRKNPSALIELRGPIFEQKVVDLIVGKATVTDKDTSREDLQKMVEDDMDGEE
;
A
#
# COMPACT_ATOMS: atom_id res chain seq x y z
N LYS A 1 -12.84 -1.22 16.57
CA LYS A 1 -13.45 0.14 16.52
C LYS A 1 -13.15 0.72 15.16
N GLU A 2 -14.15 0.81 14.33
CA GLU A 2 -14.03 1.48 13.03
C GLU A 2 -13.81 2.98 13.27
N TYR A 3 -12.78 3.52 12.68
CA TYR A 3 -12.54 4.95 12.61
C TYR A 3 -13.25 5.49 11.37
N THR A 4 -14.49 5.93 11.56
CA THR A 4 -15.26 6.58 10.49
C THR A 4 -15.05 8.09 10.59
N PHE A 5 -14.53 8.68 9.51
CA PHE A 5 -14.38 10.12 9.31
C PHE A 5 -14.45 10.43 7.81
N GLU A 6 -14.79 11.65 7.48
CA GLU A 6 -14.84 12.10 6.08
C GLU A 6 -13.44 12.07 5.46
N LEU A 7 -13.33 11.42 4.32
CA LEU A 7 -12.08 11.35 3.56
C LEU A 7 -11.97 12.56 2.61
N PRO A 8 -10.78 13.14 2.47
CA PRO A 8 -10.54 14.16 1.45
C PRO A 8 -10.72 13.57 0.04
N GLU A 9 -11.76 13.96 -0.66
CA GLU A 9 -12.13 13.44 -1.99
C GLU A 9 -10.96 13.46 -2.97
N ARG A 10 -10.15 14.52 -2.96
CA ARG A 10 -8.97 14.63 -3.83
C ARG A 10 -7.94 13.53 -3.60
N LEU A 11 -7.78 13.04 -2.38
CA LEU A 11 -6.85 11.95 -2.07
C LEU A 11 -7.44 10.62 -2.55
N VAL A 12 -8.73 10.41 -2.31
CA VAL A 12 -9.44 9.20 -2.78
C VAL A 12 -9.37 9.11 -4.30
N GLU A 13 -9.65 10.21 -5.01
CA GLU A 13 -9.56 10.22 -6.47
C GLU A 13 -8.14 9.98 -6.99
N ALA A 14 -7.14 10.57 -6.35
CA ALA A 14 -5.74 10.36 -6.74
C ALA A 14 -5.33 8.88 -6.57
N GLU A 15 -5.68 8.27 -5.44
CA GLU A 15 -5.41 6.84 -5.18
C GLU A 15 -6.19 5.95 -6.15
N PHE A 16 -7.50 6.21 -6.33
CA PHE A 16 -8.32 5.48 -7.28
C PHE A 16 -7.74 5.53 -8.69
N ASN A 17 -7.37 6.71 -9.17
CA ASN A 17 -6.78 6.86 -10.51
C ASN A 17 -5.47 6.09 -10.65
N GLY A 18 -4.65 6.04 -9.61
CA GLY A 18 -3.42 5.24 -9.57
C GLY A 18 -3.72 3.75 -9.74
N ILE A 19 -4.62 3.23 -8.92
CA ILE A 19 -5.04 1.82 -8.94
C ILE A 19 -5.68 1.49 -10.30
N TRP A 20 -6.60 2.32 -10.76
CA TRP A 20 -7.34 2.11 -12.01
C TRP A 20 -6.43 2.07 -13.24
N ASN A 21 -5.46 2.97 -13.31
CA ASN A 21 -4.47 2.97 -14.39
C ASN A 21 -3.60 1.72 -14.36
N ALA A 22 -3.20 1.25 -13.18
CA ALA A 22 -2.43 0.02 -13.04
C ALA A 22 -3.25 -1.19 -13.53
N LEU A 23 -4.50 -1.32 -13.09
CA LEU A 23 -5.43 -2.37 -13.53
C LEU A 23 -5.61 -2.37 -15.06
N GLN A 24 -5.91 -1.21 -15.65
CA GLN A 24 -6.09 -1.10 -17.09
C GLN A 24 -4.83 -1.51 -17.89
N ASN A 25 -3.66 -1.16 -17.38
CA ASN A 25 -2.39 -1.55 -18.00
C ASN A 25 -2.16 -3.06 -17.89
N GLU A 26 -2.49 -3.67 -16.76
CA GLU A 26 -2.41 -5.11 -16.56
C GLU A 26 -3.37 -5.86 -17.48
N MET A 27 -4.63 -5.46 -17.54
CA MET A 27 -5.63 -6.03 -18.43
C MET A 27 -5.19 -5.95 -19.90
N LYS A 28 -4.66 -4.80 -20.35
CA LYS A 28 -4.10 -4.64 -21.69
C LYS A 28 -2.95 -5.60 -21.96
N ARG A 29 -2.03 -5.77 -21.00
CA ARG A 29 -0.90 -6.71 -21.13
C ARG A 29 -1.35 -8.16 -21.19
N ALA A 30 -2.36 -8.50 -20.40
CA ALA A 30 -2.94 -9.83 -20.36
C ALA A 30 -3.93 -10.09 -21.50
N ASN A 31 -4.27 -9.07 -22.29
CA ASN A 31 -5.32 -9.10 -23.31
C ASN A 31 -6.67 -9.60 -22.76
N LYS A 32 -7.02 -9.15 -21.56
CA LYS A 32 -8.26 -9.47 -20.83
C LYS A 32 -9.22 -8.28 -20.83
N SER A 33 -10.51 -8.58 -20.73
CA SER A 33 -11.60 -7.63 -20.52
C SER A 33 -12.27 -7.87 -19.17
N PHE A 34 -13.09 -6.94 -18.70
CA PHE A 34 -13.90 -7.12 -17.49
C PHE A 34 -14.86 -8.32 -17.58
N ALA A 35 -15.36 -8.60 -18.79
CA ALA A 35 -16.22 -9.77 -19.04
C ALA A 35 -15.49 -11.10 -18.82
N ASP A 36 -14.18 -11.16 -19.08
CA ASP A 36 -13.37 -12.36 -18.84
C ASP A 36 -13.16 -12.63 -17.34
N GLU A 37 -13.31 -11.60 -16.50
CA GLU A 37 -13.27 -11.69 -15.02
C GLU A 37 -14.68 -11.79 -14.41
N ASN A 38 -15.73 -12.03 -15.22
CA ASN A 38 -17.14 -12.11 -14.80
C ASN A 38 -17.66 -10.86 -14.07
N THR A 39 -17.15 -9.68 -14.39
CA THR A 39 -17.55 -8.39 -13.84
C THR A 39 -17.80 -7.36 -14.93
N THR A 40 -18.33 -6.22 -14.56
CA THR A 40 -18.51 -5.05 -15.43
C THR A 40 -17.52 -3.95 -15.04
N GLU A 41 -17.24 -3.03 -15.98
CA GLU A 41 -16.40 -1.87 -15.65
C GLU A 41 -16.99 -1.03 -14.51
N GLU A 42 -18.31 -0.95 -14.42
CA GLU A 42 -19.01 -0.18 -13.37
C GLU A 42 -18.83 -0.83 -11.99
N GLU A 43 -19.01 -2.15 -11.90
CA GLU A 43 -18.76 -2.92 -10.68
C GLU A 43 -17.30 -2.84 -10.25
N ALA A 44 -16.38 -3.05 -11.17
CA ALA A 44 -14.95 -2.91 -10.90
C ALA A 44 -14.59 -1.49 -10.42
N ARG A 45 -15.17 -0.43 -11.01
CA ARG A 45 -14.95 0.95 -10.54
C ARG A 45 -15.42 1.15 -9.10
N LYS A 46 -16.57 0.59 -8.75
CA LYS A 46 -17.11 0.68 -7.38
C LYS A 46 -16.19 -0.03 -6.38
N GLU A 47 -15.78 -1.25 -6.71
CA GLU A 47 -14.87 -2.05 -5.88
C GLU A 47 -13.51 -1.35 -5.68
N TYR A 48 -12.85 -0.94 -6.77
CA TYR A 48 -11.55 -0.28 -6.69
C TYR A 48 -11.60 1.10 -6.03
N ARG A 49 -12.78 1.77 -6.07
CA ARG A 49 -12.98 3.00 -5.29
C ARG A 49 -13.06 2.71 -3.80
N ALA A 50 -13.74 1.65 -3.38
CA ALA A 50 -13.76 1.24 -1.98
C ALA A 50 -12.35 0.89 -1.47
N ILE A 51 -11.54 0.20 -2.28
CA ILE A 51 -10.13 -0.07 -1.98
C ILE A 51 -9.34 1.24 -1.83
N ALA A 52 -9.54 2.23 -2.70
CA ALA A 52 -8.88 3.53 -2.61
C ALA A 52 -9.27 4.28 -1.32
N GLU A 53 -10.55 4.29 -0.97
CA GLU A 53 -11.05 4.88 0.27
C GLU A 53 -10.43 4.23 1.52
N ARG A 54 -10.36 2.90 1.53
CA ARG A 54 -9.73 2.14 2.61
C ARG A 54 -8.24 2.50 2.75
N ARG A 55 -7.50 2.55 1.64
CA ARG A 55 -6.09 2.91 1.64
C ARG A 55 -5.84 4.33 2.12
N VAL A 56 -6.63 5.29 1.65
CA VAL A 56 -6.53 6.68 2.09
C VAL A 56 -6.84 6.79 3.59
N ARG A 57 -7.90 6.13 4.06
CA ARG A 57 -8.25 6.10 5.48
C ARG A 57 -7.12 5.55 6.33
N LEU A 58 -6.58 4.39 5.93
CA LEU A 58 -5.46 3.77 6.63
C LEU A 58 -4.23 4.68 6.66
N GLY A 59 -3.86 5.26 5.52
CA GLY A 59 -2.72 6.17 5.43
C GLY A 59 -2.86 7.40 6.34
N LEU A 60 -4.06 8.00 6.42
CA LEU A 60 -4.34 9.13 7.30
C LEU A 60 -4.27 8.73 8.78
N VAL A 61 -4.79 7.55 9.14
CA VAL A 61 -4.71 7.04 10.52
C VAL A 61 -3.25 6.76 10.90
N LEU A 62 -2.50 6.06 10.05
CA LEU A 62 -1.09 5.76 10.29
C LEU A 62 -0.26 7.04 10.35
N GLY A 63 -0.50 7.99 9.45
CA GLY A 63 0.15 9.30 9.46
C GLY A 63 -0.06 10.04 10.78
N THR A 64 -1.31 10.16 11.21
CA THR A 64 -1.66 10.82 12.47
C THR A 64 -1.05 10.14 13.69
N LEU A 65 -1.06 8.79 13.71
CA LEU A 65 -0.46 8.03 14.80
C LEU A 65 1.06 8.21 14.83
N GLY A 66 1.71 8.11 13.67
CA GLY A 66 3.16 8.27 13.57
C GLY A 66 3.64 9.67 13.97
N GLU A 67 2.89 10.72 13.62
CA GLU A 67 3.15 12.09 14.09
C GLU A 67 3.00 12.21 15.61
N LYS A 68 1.92 11.67 16.17
CA LYS A 68 1.65 11.67 17.61
C LYS A 68 2.74 10.94 18.39
N GLU A 69 3.24 9.83 17.88
CA GLU A 69 4.29 9.02 18.50
C GLU A 69 5.70 9.50 18.10
N GLN A 70 5.81 10.59 17.33
CA GLN A 70 7.06 11.21 16.89
C GLN A 70 7.99 10.26 16.12
N ILE A 71 7.39 9.39 15.31
CA ILE A 71 8.12 8.45 14.47
C ILE A 71 8.85 9.21 13.36
N GLN A 72 10.15 9.00 13.27
CA GLN A 72 11.00 9.61 12.25
C GLN A 72 11.75 8.55 11.47
N VAL A 73 11.92 8.79 10.19
CA VAL A 73 12.79 8.01 9.31
C VAL A 73 14.14 8.71 9.27
N ASN A 74 15.17 8.03 9.74
CA ASN A 74 16.54 8.54 9.73
C ASN A 74 17.25 8.26 8.41
N GLU A 75 18.41 8.91 8.20
CA GLU A 75 19.18 8.75 6.96
C GLU A 75 19.70 7.34 6.75
N GLN A 76 20.04 6.63 7.81
CA GLN A 76 20.54 5.26 7.72
C GLN A 76 19.46 4.29 7.20
N GLU A 77 18.21 4.43 7.70
CA GLU A 77 17.06 3.66 7.22
C GLU A 77 16.77 3.97 5.75
N LEU A 78 16.85 5.24 5.37
CA LEU A 78 16.66 5.67 3.99
C LEU A 78 17.75 5.12 3.05
N GLN A 79 18.98 5.11 3.50
CA GLN A 79 20.10 4.50 2.75
C GLN A 79 19.92 2.98 2.60
N GLN A 80 19.48 2.28 3.63
CA GLN A 80 19.20 0.85 3.56
C GLN A 80 18.08 0.56 2.56
N ALA A 81 17.00 1.35 2.56
CA ALA A 81 15.91 1.22 1.61
C ALA A 81 16.37 1.49 0.17
N LEU A 82 17.23 2.50 -0.04
CA LEU A 82 17.81 2.77 -1.34
C LEU A 82 18.65 1.59 -1.84
N ILE A 83 19.49 1.01 -0.99
CA ILE A 83 20.30 -0.17 -1.34
C ILE A 83 19.40 -1.35 -1.68
N ALA A 84 18.35 -1.60 -0.88
CA ALA A 84 17.39 -2.65 -1.15
C ALA A 84 16.67 -2.43 -2.49
N ARG A 85 16.29 -1.19 -2.79
CA ARG A 85 15.66 -0.82 -4.07
C ARG A 85 16.60 -1.04 -5.26
N VAL A 86 17.84 -0.62 -5.14
CA VAL A 86 18.89 -0.81 -6.20
C VAL A 86 19.08 -2.29 -6.51
N ARG A 87 19.12 -3.15 -5.50
CA ARG A 87 19.26 -4.61 -5.66
C ARG A 87 18.12 -5.28 -6.44
N GLN A 88 16.96 -4.64 -6.53
CA GLN A 88 15.81 -5.14 -7.32
C GLN A 88 16.03 -5.00 -8.84
N PHE A 89 17.08 -4.30 -9.28
CA PHE A 89 17.37 -4.04 -10.69
C PHE A 89 18.76 -4.55 -11.08
N PRO A 90 18.95 -5.89 -11.17
CA PRO A 90 20.25 -6.48 -11.52
C PRO A 90 20.74 -5.98 -12.89
N GLY A 91 21.98 -5.51 -12.94
CA GLY A 91 22.60 -4.95 -14.15
C GLY A 91 22.29 -3.46 -14.40
N GLN A 92 21.40 -2.85 -13.61
CA GLN A 92 21.06 -1.43 -13.71
C GLN A 92 21.30 -0.67 -12.39
N GLU A 93 22.00 -1.29 -11.45
CA GLU A 93 22.18 -0.79 -10.08
C GLU A 93 22.71 0.64 -10.07
N LYS A 94 23.72 0.92 -10.90
CA LYS A 94 24.32 2.24 -11.01
C LYS A 94 23.33 3.28 -11.54
N GLN A 95 22.50 2.94 -12.53
CA GLN A 95 21.51 3.84 -13.11
C GLN A 95 20.44 4.19 -12.09
N VAL A 96 19.94 3.18 -11.36
CA VAL A 96 18.93 3.37 -10.31
C VAL A 96 19.49 4.21 -9.17
N TYR A 97 20.72 3.91 -8.70
CA TYR A 97 21.38 4.70 -7.67
C TYR A 97 21.59 6.17 -8.09
N ASP A 98 22.09 6.40 -9.30
CA ASP A 98 22.31 7.74 -9.84
C ASP A 98 20.98 8.51 -10.02
N TYR A 99 19.90 7.82 -10.35
CA TYR A 99 18.55 8.42 -10.43
C TYR A 99 18.14 8.99 -9.07
N TYR A 100 18.20 8.17 -8.01
CA TYR A 100 17.82 8.60 -6.66
C TYR A 100 18.74 9.72 -6.14
N ARG A 101 20.02 9.67 -6.44
CA ARG A 101 20.98 10.72 -6.06
C ARG A 101 20.68 12.06 -6.72
N LYS A 102 20.21 12.05 -7.97
CA LYS A 102 19.89 13.25 -8.75
C LYS A 102 18.48 13.79 -8.49
N ASN A 103 17.61 12.97 -7.92
CA ASN A 103 16.20 13.29 -7.69
C ASN A 103 15.85 13.18 -6.21
N PRO A 104 16.03 14.23 -5.39
CA PRO A 104 15.69 14.19 -3.97
C PRO A 104 14.23 13.85 -3.69
N SER A 105 13.31 14.22 -4.59
CA SER A 105 11.89 13.84 -4.49
C SER A 105 11.67 12.34 -4.53
N ALA A 106 12.43 11.60 -5.33
CA ALA A 106 12.37 10.15 -5.39
C ALA A 106 12.84 9.50 -4.07
N LEU A 107 13.80 10.12 -3.36
CA LEU A 107 14.18 9.67 -2.02
C LEU A 107 13.06 9.86 -0.99
N ILE A 108 12.25 10.93 -1.15
CA ILE A 108 11.08 11.16 -0.28
C ILE A 108 10.06 10.03 -0.46
N GLU A 109 9.88 9.52 -1.67
CA GLU A 109 8.99 8.38 -1.94
C GLU A 109 9.41 7.11 -1.19
N LEU A 110 10.71 6.92 -0.94
CA LEU A 110 11.19 5.80 -0.12
C LEU A 110 10.89 5.97 1.39
N ARG A 111 10.64 7.20 1.84
CA ARG A 111 10.33 7.48 3.26
C ARG A 111 8.98 6.95 3.69
N GLY A 112 7.98 7.06 2.81
CA GLY A 112 6.60 6.67 3.11
C GLY A 112 6.50 5.23 3.63
N PRO A 113 6.92 4.23 2.84
CA PRO A 113 6.89 2.84 3.26
C PRO A 113 7.67 2.54 4.55
N ILE A 114 8.83 3.19 4.77
CA ILE A 114 9.60 3.03 6.01
C ILE A 114 8.82 3.58 7.21
N PHE A 115 8.24 4.77 7.05
CA PHE A 115 7.44 5.39 8.10
C PHE A 115 6.23 4.53 8.47
N GLU A 116 5.48 4.07 7.47
CA GLU A 116 4.33 3.19 7.66
C GLU A 116 4.73 1.90 8.37
N GLN A 117 5.81 1.25 7.97
CA GLN A 117 6.32 0.04 8.62
C GLN A 117 6.66 0.30 10.09
N LYS A 118 7.31 1.41 10.40
CA LYS A 118 7.65 1.78 11.80
C LYS A 118 6.39 2.03 12.64
N VAL A 119 5.34 2.61 12.06
CA VAL A 119 4.06 2.80 12.75
C VAL A 119 3.39 1.46 12.99
N VAL A 120 3.38 0.57 12.01
CA VAL A 120 2.84 -0.79 12.14
C VAL A 120 3.62 -1.57 13.20
N ASP A 121 4.95 -1.52 13.19
CA ASP A 121 5.80 -2.17 14.19
C ASP A 121 5.50 -1.65 15.61
N LEU A 122 5.26 -0.35 15.75
CA LEU A 122 4.82 0.23 17.01
C LEU A 122 3.46 -0.31 17.47
N ILE A 123 2.49 -0.40 16.56
CA ILE A 123 1.16 -0.94 16.84
C ILE A 123 1.26 -2.39 17.28
N VAL A 124 1.98 -3.21 16.52
CA VAL A 124 2.20 -4.64 16.84
C VAL A 124 2.93 -4.80 18.17
N GLY A 125 3.94 -3.97 18.43
CA GLY A 125 4.66 -3.99 19.71
C GLY A 125 3.82 -3.60 20.94
N LYS A 126 2.75 -2.82 20.73
CA LYS A 126 1.78 -2.44 21.79
C LYS A 126 0.57 -3.38 21.86
N ALA A 127 0.34 -4.20 20.84
CA ALA A 127 -0.79 -5.12 20.75
C ALA A 127 -0.52 -6.41 21.55
N THR A 128 -1.59 -7.01 22.05
CA THR A 128 -1.53 -8.38 22.55
C THR A 128 -1.62 -9.33 21.37
N VAL A 129 -0.51 -9.95 21.01
CA VAL A 129 -0.46 -10.92 19.92
C VAL A 129 -0.85 -12.29 20.46
N THR A 130 -1.77 -12.96 19.77
CA THR A 130 -2.18 -14.32 20.07
C THR A 130 -1.95 -15.18 18.82
N ASP A 131 -1.12 -16.19 18.96
CA ASP A 131 -0.90 -17.17 17.90
C ASP A 131 -2.07 -18.14 17.83
N LYS A 132 -2.54 -18.40 16.61
CA LYS A 132 -3.59 -19.37 16.33
C LYS A 132 -3.12 -20.29 15.22
N ASP A 133 -3.00 -21.59 15.55
CA ASP A 133 -2.75 -22.61 14.54
C ASP A 133 -3.93 -22.69 13.58
N THR A 134 -3.66 -22.58 12.29
CA THR A 134 -4.68 -22.69 11.24
C THR A 134 -4.12 -23.44 10.04
N SER A 135 -4.99 -24.09 9.27
CA SER A 135 -4.59 -24.68 8.00
C SER A 135 -4.34 -23.60 6.94
N ARG A 136 -3.58 -23.95 5.90
CA ARG A 136 -3.38 -23.04 4.76
C ARG A 136 -4.71 -22.65 4.09
N GLU A 137 -5.63 -23.59 4.00
CA GLU A 137 -6.94 -23.41 3.37
C GLU A 137 -7.82 -22.46 4.20
N ASP A 138 -7.81 -22.61 5.53
CA ASP A 138 -8.57 -21.75 6.43
C ASP A 138 -7.95 -20.33 6.46
N LEU A 139 -6.62 -20.22 6.43
CA LEU A 139 -5.95 -18.92 6.35
C LEU A 139 -6.32 -18.19 5.06
N GLN A 140 -6.35 -18.90 3.93
CA GLN A 140 -6.73 -18.31 2.65
C GLN A 140 -8.17 -17.80 2.67
N LYS A 141 -9.11 -18.57 3.22
CA LYS A 141 -10.51 -18.13 3.40
C LYS A 141 -10.62 -16.92 4.32
N MET A 142 -9.89 -16.90 5.44
CA MET A 142 -9.90 -15.75 6.34
C MET A 142 -9.42 -14.47 5.65
N VAL A 143 -8.41 -14.56 4.76
CA VAL A 143 -7.93 -13.42 4.00
C VAL A 143 -8.95 -12.98 2.94
N GLU A 144 -9.60 -13.93 2.27
CA GLU A 144 -10.67 -13.65 1.31
C GLU A 144 -11.87 -13.00 2.02
N ASP A 145 -12.33 -13.55 3.15
CA ASP A 145 -13.43 -13.02 3.96
C ASP A 145 -13.13 -11.60 4.51
N ASP A 146 -11.87 -11.32 4.92
CA ASP A 146 -11.44 -9.99 5.36
C ASP A 146 -11.41 -8.97 4.21
N MET A 147 -11.21 -9.43 2.97
CA MET A 147 -11.26 -8.57 1.79
C MET A 147 -12.71 -8.29 1.34
N ASP A 148 -13.61 -9.26 1.51
CA ASP A 148 -15.02 -9.19 1.12
C ASP A 148 -15.93 -8.67 2.25
N GLY A 149 -15.49 -8.74 3.51
CA GLY A 149 -16.31 -8.55 4.72
C GLY A 149 -16.46 -7.11 5.23
N GLU A 150 -16.01 -6.11 4.50
CA GLU A 150 -16.20 -4.68 4.84
C GLU A 150 -17.25 -4.04 3.91
N GLU A 151 -18.51 -4.53 3.95
CA GLU A 151 -19.68 -3.76 3.53
C GLU A 151 -20.17 -2.79 4.62
#